data_89d9a83698e178ea1c5b2ab0c9f0abe1
#
_entry.id   89d9a83698e178ea1c5b2ab0c9f0abe1
#
_cell.length_a   1.000
_cell.length_b   1.000
_cell.length_c   1.000
_cell.angle_alpha   90.00
_cell.angle_beta   90.00
_cell.angle_gamma   90.00
#
_symmetry.space_group_name_H-M   'P 1'
#
loop_
_entity.id
_entity.type
_entity.pdbx_description
1 polymer ?
#
loop_
_entity_poly.entity_id
_entity_poly.type
_entity_poly.pdbx_seq_one_letter_code
_entity_poly.pdbx_strand_id
1 'polypeptide(L)'
;GIIMKNSTKGILKKHGWRIDRFLHHYVYFVFYQPYIRAALVCINFMDKISWCKPLIPMIDAMYQRFHAKILIPEDAKKIFELNEDLSAISDRNKRIIPFRYAYKILFHEPHHIAVMDCPCRKALPPYEEVNCCIAVGREISSFWLEHCEKYNARKITQTEAIGIIEAQRKTGHVTQAFFKVATGGATGVICSCRPENCISFKATAATRKFNKNLSQSASSGYSVNIDT
;
A
#
# COMPACT_ATOMS: atom_id res chain seq x y z
N GLY A 1 32.79 -5.13 6.41
CA GLY A 1 31.51 -5.14 7.16
C GLY A 1 30.37 -4.68 6.25
N ILE A 2 29.23 -5.33 6.29
CA ILE A 2 28.04 -4.93 5.54
C ILE A 2 27.56 -3.60 6.13
N ILE A 3 27.74 -2.50 5.40
CA ILE A 3 27.25 -1.19 5.81
C ILE A 3 25.75 -1.18 5.58
N MET A 4 24.97 -1.22 6.68
CA MET A 4 23.51 -1.12 6.62
C MET A 4 23.10 0.27 6.10
N LYS A 5 22.26 0.30 5.07
CA LYS A 5 21.74 1.54 4.48
C LYS A 5 20.91 2.36 5.50
N ASN A 6 20.84 3.65 5.32
CA ASN A 6 20.20 4.57 6.30
C ASN A 6 18.69 4.31 6.43
N SER A 7 17.99 4.05 5.33
CA SER A 7 16.57 3.71 5.37
C SER A 7 16.31 2.42 6.13
N THR A 8 17.19 1.41 5.99
CA THR A 8 17.10 0.14 6.73
C THR A 8 17.24 0.37 8.23
N LYS A 9 18.17 1.24 8.65
CA LYS A 9 18.32 1.61 10.07
C LYS A 9 17.06 2.32 10.60
N GLY A 10 16.48 3.22 9.79
CA GLY A 10 15.23 3.92 10.13
C GLY A 10 14.08 2.96 10.39
N ILE A 11 13.88 1.99 9.49
CA ILE A 11 12.83 0.99 9.63
C ILE A 11 13.07 0.07 10.81
N LEU A 12 14.32 -0.36 11.06
CA LEU A 12 14.65 -1.15 12.23
C LEU A 12 14.34 -0.39 13.52
N LYS A 13 14.71 0.88 13.61
CA LYS A 13 14.39 1.76 14.74
C LYS A 13 12.88 1.89 14.95
N LYS A 14 12.10 2.05 13.88
CA LYS A 14 10.64 2.14 13.93
C LYS A 14 9.97 0.90 14.48
N HIS A 15 10.43 -0.27 14.06
CA HIS A 15 9.87 -1.54 14.52
C HIS A 15 10.42 -1.99 15.90
N GLY A 16 11.55 -1.43 16.34
CA GLY A 16 12.18 -1.75 17.62
C GLY A 16 12.42 -3.25 17.77
N TRP A 17 11.95 -3.82 18.89
CA TRP A 17 12.06 -5.26 19.19
C TRP A 17 11.23 -6.20 18.28
N ARG A 18 10.36 -5.64 17.46
CA ARG A 18 9.51 -6.43 16.53
C ARG A 18 10.26 -6.74 15.24
N ILE A 19 11.31 -7.58 15.38
CA ILE A 19 12.15 -8.04 14.26
C ILE A 19 11.30 -8.73 13.18
N ASP A 20 10.23 -9.43 13.57
CA ASP A 20 9.27 -10.05 12.67
C ASP A 20 8.66 -9.03 11.68
N ARG A 21 8.29 -7.84 12.17
CA ARG A 21 7.75 -6.76 11.34
C ARG A 21 8.80 -6.13 10.44
N PHE A 22 10.00 -5.93 10.97
CA PHE A 22 11.14 -5.43 10.17
C PHE A 22 11.46 -6.39 9.02
N LEU A 23 11.59 -7.68 9.30
CA LEU A 23 11.86 -8.69 8.28
C LEU A 23 10.73 -8.74 7.24
N HIS A 24 9.48 -8.67 7.67
CA HIS A 24 8.33 -8.63 6.76
C HIS A 24 8.39 -7.39 5.86
N HIS A 25 8.67 -6.21 6.41
CA HIS A 25 8.83 -4.98 5.63
C HIS A 25 9.93 -5.13 4.58
N TYR A 26 11.12 -5.59 5.02
CA TYR A 26 12.27 -5.75 4.14
C TYR A 26 12.01 -6.75 3.02
N VAL A 27 11.56 -7.95 3.36
CA VAL A 27 11.26 -9.02 2.40
C VAL A 27 10.14 -8.59 1.44
N TYR A 28 9.10 -7.95 1.96
CA TYR A 28 7.97 -7.50 1.17
C TYR A 28 8.40 -6.55 0.04
N PHE A 29 9.20 -5.52 0.32
CA PHE A 29 9.57 -4.54 -0.70
C PHE A 29 10.79 -4.97 -1.53
N VAL A 30 11.81 -5.56 -0.92
CA VAL A 30 13.02 -5.97 -1.65
C VAL A 30 12.74 -7.14 -2.59
N PHE A 31 11.85 -8.05 -2.20
CA PHE A 31 11.44 -9.21 -3.00
C PHE A 31 9.98 -9.11 -3.44
N TYR A 32 9.53 -7.92 -3.79
CA TYR A 32 8.12 -7.63 -3.99
C TYR A 32 7.45 -8.50 -5.05
N GLN A 33 8.07 -8.68 -6.22
CA GLN A 33 7.51 -9.52 -7.28
C GLN A 33 7.39 -11.00 -6.88
N PRO A 34 8.44 -11.68 -6.38
CA PRO A 34 8.29 -13.05 -5.89
C PRO A 34 7.34 -13.16 -4.68
N TYR A 35 7.29 -12.15 -3.81
CA TYR A 35 6.33 -12.10 -2.72
C TYR A 35 4.87 -12.08 -3.23
N ILE A 36 4.56 -11.29 -4.25
CA ILE A 36 3.23 -11.25 -4.87
C ILE A 36 2.86 -12.61 -5.48
N ARG A 37 3.80 -13.28 -6.14
CA ARG A 37 3.57 -14.63 -6.69
C ARG A 37 3.26 -15.65 -5.57
N ALA A 38 4.04 -15.64 -4.50
CA ALA A 38 3.80 -16.50 -3.34
C ALA A 38 2.45 -16.19 -2.68
N ALA A 39 2.12 -14.91 -2.49
CA ALA A 39 0.84 -14.50 -1.94
C ALA A 39 -0.34 -14.96 -2.80
N LEU A 40 -0.22 -14.91 -4.13
CA LEU A 40 -1.25 -15.43 -5.03
C LEU A 40 -1.47 -16.94 -4.87
N VAL A 41 -0.38 -17.71 -4.74
CA VAL A 41 -0.47 -19.16 -4.48
C VAL A 41 -1.20 -19.40 -3.16
N CYS A 42 -0.88 -18.66 -2.11
CA CYS A 42 -1.57 -18.74 -0.82
C CYS A 42 -3.05 -18.39 -0.94
N ILE A 43 -3.41 -17.31 -1.66
CA ILE A 43 -4.81 -16.90 -1.87
C ILE A 43 -5.58 -18.00 -2.62
N ASN A 44 -5.00 -18.55 -3.69
CA ASN A 44 -5.63 -19.62 -4.47
C ASN A 44 -5.81 -20.90 -3.64
N PHE A 45 -4.83 -21.21 -2.78
CA PHE A 45 -4.95 -22.33 -1.85
C PHE A 45 -6.07 -22.10 -0.82
N MET A 46 -6.10 -20.92 -0.19
CA MET A 46 -7.15 -20.55 0.76
C MET A 46 -8.55 -20.54 0.12
N ASP A 47 -8.63 -20.13 -1.14
CA ASP A 47 -9.88 -20.19 -1.90
C ASP A 47 -10.40 -21.62 -2.03
N LYS A 48 -9.51 -22.59 -2.28
CA LYS A 48 -9.87 -24.02 -2.37
C LYS A 48 -10.30 -24.61 -1.02
N ILE A 49 -9.77 -24.13 0.10
CA ILE A 49 -10.10 -24.63 1.44
C ILE A 49 -11.13 -23.76 2.18
N SER A 50 -11.73 -22.78 1.50
CA SER A 50 -12.71 -21.84 2.09
C SER A 50 -13.96 -22.50 2.66
N TRP A 51 -14.26 -23.75 2.28
CA TRP A 51 -15.31 -24.57 2.87
C TRP A 51 -14.99 -25.08 4.29
N CYS A 52 -13.72 -25.06 4.69
CA CYS A 52 -13.26 -25.55 5.99
C CYS A 52 -13.44 -24.48 7.07
N LYS A 53 -14.61 -24.47 7.71
CA LYS A 53 -14.98 -23.47 8.75
C LYS A 53 -13.96 -23.29 9.87
N PRO A 54 -13.29 -24.32 10.42
CA PRO A 54 -12.29 -24.17 11.47
C PRO A 54 -11.08 -23.30 11.06
N LEU A 55 -10.78 -23.17 9.76
CA LEU A 55 -9.65 -22.37 9.27
C LEU A 55 -9.97 -20.87 9.10
N ILE A 56 -11.25 -20.50 9.13
CA ILE A 56 -11.69 -19.12 8.90
C ILE A 56 -11.02 -18.13 9.88
N PRO A 57 -10.92 -18.38 11.19
CA PRO A 57 -10.28 -17.44 12.12
C PRO A 57 -8.80 -17.21 11.81
N MET A 58 -8.08 -18.24 11.37
CA MET A 58 -6.67 -18.14 10.97
C MET A 58 -6.54 -17.30 9.69
N ILE A 59 -7.38 -17.56 8.71
CA ILE A 59 -7.41 -16.83 7.45
C ILE A 59 -7.75 -15.36 7.72
N ASP A 60 -8.75 -15.09 8.55
CA ASP A 60 -9.15 -13.75 8.96
C ASP A 60 -8.00 -12.99 9.61
N ALA A 61 -7.30 -13.60 10.57
CA ALA A 61 -6.13 -13.02 11.22
C ALA A 61 -4.99 -12.67 10.25
N MET A 62 -4.80 -13.46 9.20
CA MET A 62 -3.82 -13.14 8.14
C MET A 62 -4.26 -11.91 7.34
N TYR A 63 -5.52 -11.82 6.99
CA TYR A 63 -6.04 -10.73 6.18
C TYR A 63 -6.15 -9.41 6.94
N GLN A 64 -6.38 -9.44 8.26
CA GLN A 64 -6.40 -8.23 9.10
C GLN A 64 -5.07 -7.47 9.13
N ARG A 65 -3.98 -8.07 8.67
CA ARG A 65 -2.66 -7.41 8.56
C ARG A 65 -2.49 -6.53 7.34
N PHE A 66 -3.47 -6.52 6.45
CA PHE A 66 -3.38 -5.82 5.17
C PHE A 66 -4.71 -5.14 4.86
N HIS A 67 -4.67 -3.84 4.76
CA HIS A 67 -5.84 -3.03 4.42
C HIS A 67 -5.52 -2.08 3.29
N ALA A 68 -6.48 -1.87 2.42
CA ALA A 68 -6.46 -0.86 1.39
C ALA A 68 -7.74 -0.03 1.46
N LYS A 69 -7.68 1.20 0.98
CA LYS A 69 -8.85 2.04 0.79
C LYS A 69 -8.88 2.56 -0.63
N ILE A 70 -10.01 2.42 -1.31
CA ILE A 70 -10.25 3.00 -2.62
C ILE A 70 -10.37 4.52 -2.43
N LEU A 71 -9.63 5.27 -3.24
CA LEU A 71 -9.64 6.73 -3.23
C LEU A 71 -10.33 7.26 -4.47
N ILE A 72 -11.09 8.34 -4.31
CA ILE A 72 -11.49 9.18 -5.42
C ILE A 72 -10.30 10.06 -5.85
N PRO A 73 -10.29 10.60 -7.09
CA PRO A 73 -9.18 11.42 -7.59
C PRO A 73 -8.84 12.59 -6.69
N GLU A 74 -9.85 13.27 -6.16
CA GLU A 74 -9.74 14.45 -5.31
C GLU A 74 -9.03 14.11 -3.98
N ASP A 75 -9.34 12.95 -3.39
CA ASP A 75 -8.69 12.51 -2.15
C ASP A 75 -7.24 12.10 -2.41
N ALA A 76 -6.97 11.44 -3.53
CA ALA A 76 -5.60 11.09 -3.91
C ALA A 76 -4.76 12.36 -4.16
N LYS A 77 -5.32 13.35 -4.86
CA LYS A 77 -4.67 14.64 -5.12
C LYS A 77 -4.32 15.36 -3.82
N LYS A 78 -5.26 15.44 -2.88
CA LYS A 78 -5.04 16.07 -1.56
C LYS A 78 -3.86 15.44 -0.82
N ILE A 79 -3.65 14.13 -0.92
CA ILE A 79 -2.54 13.45 -0.27
C ILE A 79 -1.20 13.94 -0.83
N PHE A 80 -1.09 14.10 -2.15
CA PHE A 80 0.14 14.60 -2.77
C PHE A 80 0.38 16.08 -2.54
N GLU A 81 -0.69 16.88 -2.38
CA GLU A 81 -0.62 18.32 -2.13
C GLU A 81 -0.32 18.67 -0.67
N LEU A 82 -0.13 17.68 0.22
CA LEU A 82 0.26 17.93 1.60
C LEU A 82 1.69 18.48 1.67
N ASN A 83 1.81 19.75 2.02
CA ASN A 83 3.09 20.44 2.14
C ASN A 83 3.60 20.58 3.58
N GLU A 84 2.80 20.21 4.58
CA GLU A 84 3.12 20.39 5.98
C GLU A 84 3.48 19.05 6.65
N ASP A 85 4.61 19.03 7.34
CA ASP A 85 4.97 17.95 8.24
C ASP A 85 4.31 18.20 9.61
N LEU A 86 3.31 17.39 9.91
CA LEU A 86 2.56 17.46 11.17
C LEU A 86 3.05 16.45 12.22
N SER A 87 4.17 15.77 11.99
CA SER A 87 4.74 14.81 12.95
C SER A 87 5.02 15.48 14.30
N ALA A 88 5.46 16.74 14.30
CA ALA A 88 5.70 17.53 15.52
C ALA A 88 4.43 17.79 16.35
N ILE A 89 3.24 17.74 15.75
CA ILE A 89 1.96 17.93 16.46
C ILE A 89 1.57 16.64 17.20
N SER A 90 1.92 15.48 16.66
CA SER A 90 1.65 14.18 17.27
C SER A 90 2.39 13.99 18.59
N ASP A 91 3.62 14.45 18.70
CA ASP A 91 4.45 14.25 19.89
C ASP A 91 4.12 15.20 21.04
N ARG A 92 3.60 16.40 20.77
CA ARG A 92 3.37 17.41 21.80
C ARG A 92 2.08 17.25 22.57
N ASN A 93 1.07 16.62 22.00
CA ASN A 93 -0.23 16.50 22.66
C ASN A 93 -0.85 15.13 22.34
N LYS A 94 -0.86 14.23 23.28
CA LYS A 94 -1.72 13.03 23.29
C LYS A 94 -3.22 13.39 23.31
N ARG A 95 -3.58 14.49 22.66
CA ARG A 95 -4.96 15.00 22.58
C ARG A 95 -5.65 14.43 21.36
N ILE A 96 -6.95 14.33 21.43
CA ILE A 96 -7.82 13.95 20.32
C ILE A 96 -7.54 14.90 19.15
N ILE A 97 -7.02 14.36 18.06
CA ILE A 97 -6.71 15.12 16.85
C ILE A 97 -7.97 15.19 16.01
N PRO A 98 -8.43 16.40 15.62
CA PRO A 98 -9.58 16.52 14.73
C PRO A 98 -9.37 15.74 13.44
N PHE A 99 -10.39 15.03 12.96
CA PHE A 99 -10.33 14.17 11.77
C PHE A 99 -9.71 14.85 10.55
N ARG A 100 -9.96 16.16 10.37
CA ARG A 100 -9.36 16.97 9.29
C ARG A 100 -7.83 17.00 9.28
N TYR A 101 -7.18 16.68 10.40
CA TYR A 101 -5.72 16.61 10.51
C TYR A 101 -5.21 15.18 10.60
N ALA A 102 -6.07 14.20 10.89
CA ALA A 102 -5.65 12.82 11.08
C ALA A 102 -4.96 12.25 9.83
N TYR A 103 -5.44 12.57 8.63
CA TYR A 103 -4.83 12.13 7.38
C TYR A 103 -3.48 12.81 7.10
N LYS A 104 -3.28 14.05 7.57
CA LYS A 104 -2.00 14.78 7.43
C LYS A 104 -0.90 14.18 8.29
N ILE A 105 -1.25 13.64 9.46
CA ILE A 105 -0.30 13.02 10.40
C ILE A 105 0.15 11.64 9.92
N LEU A 106 -0.64 10.99 9.07
CA LEU A 106 -0.31 9.70 8.50
C LEU A 106 0.89 9.75 7.54
N PHE A 107 1.19 10.92 7.00
CA PHE A 107 2.28 11.12 6.03
C PHE A 107 3.36 12.00 6.62
N HIS A 108 4.45 11.37 7.05
CA HIS A 108 5.65 12.07 7.47
C HIS A 108 6.40 12.60 6.24
N GLU A 109 6.60 13.90 6.16
CA GLU A 109 7.23 14.57 5.02
C GLU A 109 6.61 14.16 3.66
N PRO A 110 5.36 14.52 3.40
CA PRO A 110 4.60 14.05 2.23
C PRO A 110 5.15 14.52 0.88
N HIS A 111 6.04 15.50 0.86
CA HIS A 111 6.72 15.98 -0.34
C HIS A 111 7.85 15.03 -0.83
N HIS A 112 8.27 14.07 0.01
CA HIS A 112 9.16 13.00 -0.40
C HIS A 112 8.36 11.90 -1.09
N ILE A 113 8.42 11.87 -2.42
CA ILE A 113 7.64 10.94 -3.23
C ILE A 113 8.59 10.14 -4.12
N ALA A 114 8.36 8.84 -4.19
CA ALA A 114 9.01 7.94 -5.13
C ALA A 114 7.96 7.09 -5.86
N VAL A 115 8.25 6.73 -7.10
CA VAL A 115 7.44 5.79 -7.88
C VAL A 115 8.28 4.59 -8.24
N MET A 116 7.64 3.42 -8.39
CA MET A 116 8.25 2.23 -8.97
C MET A 116 7.25 1.46 -9.83
N ASP A 117 7.75 0.50 -10.60
CA ASP A 117 6.92 -0.43 -11.35
C ASP A 117 5.96 -1.17 -10.43
N CYS A 118 4.72 -1.34 -10.89
CA CYS A 118 3.72 -2.09 -10.15
C CYS A 118 4.11 -3.56 -10.05
N PRO A 119 4.46 -4.08 -8.84
CA PRO A 119 4.89 -5.47 -8.71
C PRO A 119 3.80 -6.48 -9.04
N CYS A 120 2.53 -6.12 -8.84
CA CYS A 120 1.40 -6.97 -9.19
C CYS A 120 1.31 -7.17 -10.70
N ARG A 121 1.45 -6.10 -11.49
CA ARG A 121 1.45 -6.17 -12.95
C ARG A 121 2.69 -6.89 -13.49
N LYS A 122 3.84 -6.65 -12.86
CA LYS A 122 5.09 -7.32 -13.23
C LYS A 122 5.09 -8.81 -12.86
N ALA A 123 4.33 -9.21 -11.83
CA ALA A 123 4.26 -10.59 -11.36
C ALA A 123 3.22 -11.44 -12.09
N LEU A 124 2.17 -10.84 -12.63
CA LEU A 124 0.98 -11.50 -13.19
C LEU A 124 0.78 -11.11 -14.65
N PRO A 125 0.25 -12.04 -15.51
CA PRO A 125 -0.07 -11.71 -16.90
C PRO A 125 -0.98 -10.48 -17.01
N PRO A 126 -0.78 -9.62 -18.01
CA PRO A 126 0.12 -9.72 -19.16
C PRO A 126 1.59 -9.30 -18.92
N TYR A 127 2.07 -9.19 -17.68
CA TYR A 127 3.45 -8.86 -17.29
C TYR A 127 3.88 -7.47 -17.79
N GLU A 128 3.21 -6.45 -17.27
CA GLU A 128 3.46 -5.05 -17.66
C GLU A 128 4.48 -4.38 -16.73
N GLU A 129 5.40 -3.62 -17.29
CA GLU A 129 6.29 -2.71 -16.56
C GLU A 129 5.69 -1.30 -16.59
N VAL A 130 5.01 -0.92 -15.52
CA VAL A 130 4.32 0.37 -15.41
C VAL A 130 4.63 1.04 -14.08
N ASN A 131 5.23 2.21 -14.14
CA ASN A 131 5.49 3.05 -12.98
C ASN A 131 4.17 3.65 -12.44
N CYS A 132 3.52 2.97 -11.53
CA CYS A 132 2.24 3.41 -10.96
C CYS A 132 2.02 3.04 -9.48
N CYS A 133 3.01 2.47 -8.82
CA CYS A 133 3.05 2.37 -7.37
C CYS A 133 3.84 3.53 -6.80
N ILE A 134 3.22 4.35 -5.96
CA ILE A 134 3.77 5.61 -5.46
C ILE A 134 3.95 5.51 -3.95
N ALA A 135 5.18 5.72 -3.49
CA ALA A 135 5.50 5.88 -2.08
C ALA A 135 5.40 7.36 -1.70
N VAL A 136 4.71 7.65 -0.60
CA VAL A 136 4.56 9.00 -0.05
C VAL A 136 5.17 9.04 1.35
N GLY A 137 5.96 10.08 1.61
CA GLY A 137 6.68 10.25 2.86
C GLY A 137 8.11 9.71 2.80
N ARG A 138 8.99 10.38 3.54
CA ARG A 138 10.45 10.15 3.50
C ARG A 138 10.82 8.69 3.75
N GLU A 139 10.20 8.06 4.70
CA GLU A 139 10.61 6.75 5.17
C GLU A 139 10.48 5.67 4.08
N ILE A 140 9.28 5.55 3.47
CA ILE A 140 9.02 4.55 2.44
C ILE A 140 9.69 4.93 1.13
N SER A 141 9.65 6.22 0.74
CA SER A 141 10.27 6.67 -0.50
C SER A 141 11.78 6.47 -0.48
N SER A 142 12.46 6.80 0.63
CA SER A 142 13.91 6.56 0.76
C SER A 142 14.25 5.08 0.71
N PHE A 143 13.42 4.24 1.33
CA PHE A 143 13.62 2.79 1.28
C PHE A 143 13.49 2.25 -0.15
N TRP A 144 12.50 2.71 -0.91
CA TRP A 144 12.35 2.28 -2.30
C TRP A 144 13.51 2.74 -3.19
N LEU A 145 13.95 3.98 -3.03
CA LEU A 145 15.09 4.51 -3.77
C LEU A 145 16.39 3.75 -3.47
N GLU A 146 16.56 3.28 -2.25
CA GLU A 146 17.76 2.52 -1.85
C GLU A 146 17.72 1.03 -2.20
N HIS A 147 16.53 0.41 -2.26
CA HIS A 147 16.41 -1.06 -2.33
C HIS A 147 15.60 -1.59 -3.52
N CYS A 148 14.84 -0.74 -4.20
CA CYS A 148 13.91 -1.14 -5.26
C CYS A 148 14.32 -0.69 -6.66
N GLU A 149 15.62 -0.43 -6.89
CA GLU A 149 16.16 -0.07 -8.21
C GLU A 149 15.75 -1.05 -9.30
N LYS A 150 15.76 -2.35 -9.01
CA LYS A 150 15.29 -3.40 -9.93
C LYS A 150 13.81 -3.32 -10.34
N TYR A 151 13.04 -2.47 -9.69
CA TYR A 151 11.66 -2.13 -10.02
C TYR A 151 11.56 -0.71 -10.59
N ASN A 152 12.66 -0.17 -11.11
CA ASN A 152 12.73 1.18 -11.67
C ASN A 152 12.27 2.26 -10.68
N ALA A 153 12.62 2.09 -9.40
CA ALA A 153 12.28 3.06 -8.36
C ALA A 153 13.01 4.37 -8.60
N ARG A 154 12.27 5.48 -8.65
CA ARG A 154 12.79 6.81 -8.85
C ARG A 154 12.02 7.87 -8.08
N LYS A 155 12.69 8.98 -7.76
CA LYS A 155 12.06 10.15 -7.14
C LYS A 155 11.19 10.86 -8.17
N ILE A 156 10.03 11.34 -7.74
CA ILE A 156 9.11 12.14 -8.55
C ILE A 156 8.60 13.36 -7.79
N THR A 157 8.00 14.29 -8.54
CA THR A 157 7.32 15.47 -7.99
C THR A 157 5.86 15.15 -7.65
N GLN A 158 5.24 16.03 -6.87
CA GLN A 158 3.79 15.96 -6.59
C GLN A 158 2.97 16.04 -7.88
N THR A 159 3.33 16.95 -8.78
CA THR A 159 2.65 17.12 -10.07
C THR A 159 2.74 15.85 -10.91
N GLU A 160 3.91 15.22 -10.95
CA GLU A 160 4.09 13.96 -11.68
C GLU A 160 3.26 12.83 -11.04
N ALA A 161 3.21 12.74 -9.71
CA ALA A 161 2.40 11.74 -9.01
C ALA A 161 0.90 11.88 -9.34
N ILE A 162 0.39 13.12 -9.37
CA ILE A 162 -1.00 13.41 -9.75
C ILE A 162 -1.24 12.99 -11.21
N GLY A 163 -0.34 13.38 -12.12
CA GLY A 163 -0.45 13.03 -13.54
C GLY A 163 -0.45 11.52 -13.79
N ILE A 164 0.36 10.74 -13.05
CA ILE A 164 0.36 9.28 -13.12
C ILE A 164 -1.01 8.72 -12.71
N ILE A 165 -1.58 9.18 -11.60
CA ILE A 165 -2.89 8.69 -11.13
C ILE A 165 -4.00 9.05 -12.13
N GLU A 166 -4.02 10.26 -12.63
CA GLU A 166 -5.01 10.70 -13.61
C GLU A 166 -4.93 9.89 -14.91
N ALA A 167 -3.71 9.68 -15.42
CA ALA A 167 -3.48 8.87 -16.61
C ALA A 167 -3.97 7.43 -16.42
N GLN A 168 -3.65 6.81 -15.29
CA GLN A 168 -4.07 5.44 -14.99
C GLN A 168 -5.59 5.34 -14.80
N ARG A 169 -6.24 6.34 -14.23
CA ARG A 169 -7.70 6.35 -14.08
C ARG A 169 -8.43 6.44 -15.42
N LYS A 170 -7.91 7.21 -16.38
CA LYS A 170 -8.47 7.29 -17.75
C LYS A 170 -8.48 5.93 -18.44
N THR A 171 -7.61 5.01 -18.02
CA THR A 171 -7.56 3.63 -18.52
C THR A 171 -8.31 2.62 -17.65
N GLY A 172 -9.18 3.10 -16.73
CA GLY A 172 -10.04 2.25 -15.91
C GLY A 172 -9.38 1.67 -14.65
N HIS A 173 -8.22 2.18 -14.25
CA HIS A 173 -7.55 1.70 -13.04
C HIS A 173 -8.09 2.36 -11.78
N VAL A 174 -8.10 1.60 -10.68
CA VAL A 174 -8.64 2.02 -9.39
C VAL A 174 -7.51 2.50 -8.49
N THR A 175 -7.61 3.73 -7.99
CA THR A 175 -6.64 4.27 -7.05
C THR A 175 -6.90 3.71 -5.65
N GLN A 176 -5.87 3.16 -5.01
CA GLN A 176 -5.94 2.64 -3.64
C GLN A 176 -4.79 3.18 -2.78
N ALA A 177 -5.11 3.57 -1.54
CA ALA A 177 -4.12 3.76 -0.49
C ALA A 177 -3.98 2.48 0.33
N PHE A 178 -2.75 2.08 0.61
CA PHE A 178 -2.45 0.84 1.34
C PHE A 178 -1.95 1.13 2.74
N PHE A 179 -2.56 0.43 3.71
CA PHE A 179 -2.21 0.41 5.11
C PHE A 179 -1.68 -0.98 5.45
N LYS A 180 -0.41 -1.09 5.83
CA LYS A 180 0.21 -2.39 6.11
C LYS A 180 0.81 -2.42 7.50
N VAL A 181 0.65 -3.53 8.19
CA VAL A 181 1.36 -3.78 9.46
C VAL A 181 2.87 -3.76 9.22
N ALA A 182 3.33 -4.25 8.06
CA ALA A 182 4.74 -4.20 7.66
C ALA A 182 5.29 -2.76 7.62
N THR A 183 4.47 -1.76 7.28
CA THR A 183 4.86 -0.35 7.27
C THR A 183 4.64 0.34 8.63
N GLY A 184 4.42 -0.41 9.71
CA GLY A 184 4.14 0.13 11.04
C GLY A 184 2.74 0.74 11.18
N GLY A 185 1.80 0.36 10.30
CA GLY A 185 0.44 0.89 10.28
C GLY A 185 0.31 2.26 9.60
N ALA A 186 1.42 2.85 9.13
CA ALA A 186 1.36 4.10 8.38
C ALA A 186 0.92 3.85 6.94
N THR A 187 0.09 4.73 6.41
CA THR A 187 -0.17 4.81 4.98
C THR A 187 1.05 5.44 4.32
N GLY A 188 1.58 4.77 3.33
CA GLY A 188 2.74 5.32 2.64
C GLY A 188 2.79 4.89 1.19
N VAL A 189 1.79 4.13 0.73
CA VAL A 189 1.75 3.63 -0.64
C VAL A 189 0.40 3.90 -1.27
N ILE A 190 0.43 4.57 -2.42
CA ILE A 190 -0.74 4.83 -3.27
C ILE A 190 -0.47 4.14 -4.61
N CYS A 191 -1.38 3.28 -5.03
CA CYS A 191 -1.27 2.52 -6.27
C CYS A 191 -2.47 2.78 -7.19
N SER A 192 -2.22 2.74 -8.48
CA SER A 192 -3.27 2.64 -9.49
C SER A 192 -3.42 1.18 -9.90
N CYS A 193 -4.43 0.54 -9.36
CA CYS A 193 -4.62 -0.89 -9.41
C CYS A 193 -5.49 -1.31 -10.59
N ARG A 194 -4.99 -2.27 -11.37
CA ARG A 194 -5.80 -2.98 -12.35
C ARG A 194 -6.58 -4.08 -11.62
N PRO A 195 -7.93 -4.09 -11.67
CA PRO A 195 -8.73 -5.02 -10.87
C PRO A 195 -8.36 -6.49 -11.10
N GLU A 196 -8.05 -6.88 -12.32
CA GLU A 196 -7.74 -8.26 -12.70
C GLU A 196 -6.39 -8.76 -12.19
N ASN A 197 -5.44 -7.85 -11.96
CA ASN A 197 -4.06 -8.18 -11.59
C ASN A 197 -3.70 -7.81 -10.15
N CYS A 198 -4.49 -6.97 -9.48
CA CYS A 198 -4.16 -6.52 -8.15
C CYS A 198 -4.38 -7.61 -7.10
N ILE A 199 -3.31 -7.92 -6.34
CA ILE A 199 -3.37 -8.92 -5.28
C ILE A 199 -4.41 -8.57 -4.20
N SER A 200 -4.64 -7.29 -3.93
CA SER A 200 -5.64 -6.82 -2.96
C SER A 200 -7.07 -7.15 -3.40
N PHE A 201 -7.38 -6.94 -4.68
CA PHE A 201 -8.71 -7.32 -5.21
C PHE A 201 -8.90 -8.82 -5.27
N LYS A 202 -7.87 -9.58 -5.66
CA LYS A 202 -7.92 -11.05 -5.65
C LYS A 202 -8.13 -11.59 -4.23
N ALA A 203 -7.42 -11.06 -3.26
CA ALA A 203 -7.60 -11.42 -1.86
C ALA A 203 -9.01 -11.07 -1.35
N THR A 204 -9.54 -9.88 -1.69
CA THR A 204 -10.91 -9.49 -1.34
C THR A 204 -11.94 -10.45 -1.96
N ALA A 205 -11.78 -10.83 -3.22
CA ALA A 205 -12.68 -11.76 -3.89
C ALA A 205 -12.67 -13.16 -3.23
N ALA A 206 -11.48 -13.65 -2.86
CA ALA A 206 -11.34 -14.93 -2.17
C ALA A 206 -11.96 -14.89 -0.77
N THR A 207 -11.73 -13.83 0.02
CA THR A 207 -12.26 -13.74 1.39
C THR A 207 -13.77 -13.60 1.44
N ARG A 208 -14.39 -12.93 0.46
CA ARG A 208 -15.86 -12.78 0.40
C ARG A 208 -16.63 -14.10 0.25
N LYS A 209 -15.96 -15.17 -0.19
CA LYS A 209 -16.57 -16.49 -0.31
C LYS A 209 -16.93 -17.10 1.05
N PHE A 210 -16.15 -16.82 2.09
CA PHE A 210 -16.38 -17.33 3.44
C PHE A 210 -16.83 -16.28 4.44
N ASN A 211 -16.53 -15.00 4.20
CA ASN A 211 -17.04 -13.90 5.01
C ASN A 211 -17.35 -12.69 4.12
N LYS A 212 -18.63 -12.44 3.86
CA LYS A 212 -19.11 -11.36 2.99
C LYS A 212 -18.76 -9.96 3.54
N ASN A 213 -18.52 -9.83 4.84
CA ASN A 213 -18.20 -8.57 5.49
C ASN A 213 -16.70 -8.27 5.46
N LEU A 214 -15.85 -9.24 5.12
CA LEU A 214 -14.42 -9.04 4.97
C LEU A 214 -14.11 -8.40 3.62
N SER A 215 -13.45 -7.27 3.65
CA SER A 215 -12.88 -6.64 2.48
C SER A 215 -11.54 -6.05 2.81
N GLN A 216 -10.51 -6.45 2.07
CA GLN A 216 -9.19 -5.84 2.18
C GLN A 216 -9.13 -4.47 1.50
N SER A 217 -10.02 -4.21 0.56
CA SER A 217 -10.19 -2.92 -0.08
C SER A 217 -11.50 -2.31 0.39
N ALA A 218 -11.40 -1.37 1.34
CA ALA A 218 -12.55 -0.60 1.79
C ALA A 218 -13.05 0.33 0.66
N SER A 219 -14.37 0.50 0.58
CA SER A 219 -15.00 1.45 -0.34
C SER A 219 -14.52 2.87 -0.09
N SER A 220 -14.55 3.70 -1.13
CA SER A 220 -14.33 5.15 -1.03
C SER A 220 -15.38 5.86 -0.16
N GLY A 221 -16.55 5.23 0.02
CA GLY A 221 -17.71 5.85 0.66
C GLY A 221 -18.58 6.68 -0.28
N TYR A 222 -18.21 6.77 -1.56
CA TYR A 222 -19.00 7.45 -2.59
C TYR A 222 -19.76 6.43 -3.44
N SER A 223 -20.99 6.76 -3.81
CA SER A 223 -21.76 6.03 -4.81
C SER A 223 -21.55 6.69 -6.19
N VAL A 224 -21.58 5.86 -7.23
CA VAL A 224 -21.58 6.33 -8.62
C VAL A 224 -23.01 6.27 -9.13
N ASN A 225 -23.55 7.40 -9.57
CA ASN A 225 -24.77 7.41 -10.37
C ASN A 225 -24.38 7.10 -11.81
N ILE A 226 -24.95 6.07 -12.38
CA ILE A 226 -24.81 5.77 -13.80
C ILE A 226 -26.00 6.45 -14.46
N ASP A 227 -25.75 7.54 -15.18
CA ASP A 227 -26.74 8.13 -16.07
C ASP A 227 -26.92 7.17 -17.24
N THR A 228 -28.09 6.54 -17.31
CA THR A 228 -28.48 5.61 -18.38
C THR A 228 -29.10 6.38 -19.53
#